data_51e7c27a5e21c47099b628f068ef5f6a
#
_entry.id   51e7c27a5e21c47099b628f068ef5f6a
#
_cell.length_a   1.000
_cell.length_b   1.000
_cell.length_c   1.000
_cell.angle_alpha   90.00
_cell.angle_beta   90.00
_cell.angle_gamma   90.00
#
_symmetry.space_group_name_H-M   'P 1'
#
loop_
_entity.id
_entity.type
_entity.pdbx_description
1 polymer ?
#
loop_
_entity_poly.entity_id
_entity_poly.type
_entity_poly.pdbx_seq_one_letter_code
_entity_poly.pdbx_strand_id
1 'polypeptide(L)'
;CLAFPLDPASSPTMATCGKVVGPHRIFGIGDEFVPAIVKLDQLDNILLIDDCDAINMSRKLARVLGLGVGISSGANFLGVLKAQDLLGNKDAVVATVFADDNKKYLSTDLMYEQTVSADHLACDVELLGMRAIH
;
A
#
# COMPACT_ATOMS: atom_id res chain seq x y z
N CYS A 1 2.96 -5.01 -19.69
CA CYS A 1 2.99 -4.43 -18.33
C CYS A 1 2.15 -5.30 -17.42
N LEU A 2 2.64 -5.63 -16.24
CA LEU A 2 1.88 -6.37 -15.23
C LEU A 2 1.17 -5.39 -14.30
N ALA A 3 -0.03 -5.75 -13.84
CA ALA A 3 -0.87 -4.94 -12.97
C ALA A 3 -1.14 -5.65 -11.64
N PHE A 4 -0.70 -5.03 -10.55
CA PHE A 4 -0.81 -5.55 -9.19
C PHE A 4 -1.64 -4.58 -8.33
N PRO A 5 -2.98 -4.69 -8.32
CA PRO A 5 -3.80 -3.89 -7.39
C PRO A 5 -3.60 -4.34 -5.96
N LEU A 6 -3.98 -3.47 -5.02
CA LEU A 6 -3.87 -3.72 -3.59
C LEU A 6 -5.25 -3.85 -2.95
N ASP A 7 -5.37 -4.78 -2.03
CA ASP A 7 -6.48 -4.87 -1.07
C ASP A 7 -5.94 -4.74 0.36
N PRO A 8 -6.70 -4.15 1.28
CA PRO A 8 -6.43 -4.30 2.70
C PRO A 8 -6.50 -5.79 3.10
N ALA A 9 -5.55 -6.27 3.88
CA ALA A 9 -5.54 -7.68 4.30
C ALA A 9 -6.79 -8.08 5.10
N SER A 10 -7.37 -7.13 5.85
CA SER A 10 -8.62 -7.30 6.60
C SER A 10 -9.89 -7.19 5.74
N SER A 11 -9.78 -6.66 4.53
CA SER A 11 -10.90 -6.48 3.59
C SER A 11 -10.47 -6.82 2.15
N PRO A 12 -10.14 -8.09 1.86
CA PRO A 12 -9.64 -8.52 0.55
C PRO A 12 -10.78 -8.63 -0.48
N THR A 13 -11.43 -7.52 -0.77
CA THR A 13 -12.67 -7.48 -1.59
C THR A 13 -12.43 -7.91 -3.02
N MET A 14 -11.36 -7.40 -3.68
CA MET A 14 -11.03 -7.81 -5.05
C MET A 14 -10.51 -9.25 -5.08
N ALA A 15 -9.62 -9.61 -4.15
CA ALA A 15 -9.04 -10.96 -4.09
C ALA A 15 -10.09 -12.05 -3.85
N THR A 16 -11.20 -11.72 -3.19
CA THR A 16 -12.29 -12.66 -2.88
C THR A 16 -13.52 -12.48 -3.75
N CYS A 17 -13.46 -11.64 -4.79
CA CYS A 17 -14.61 -11.30 -5.64
C CYS A 17 -15.82 -10.80 -4.83
N GLY A 18 -15.59 -9.93 -3.85
CA GLY A 18 -16.63 -9.35 -3.00
C GLY A 18 -17.15 -10.23 -1.87
N LYS A 19 -16.53 -11.39 -1.62
CA LYS A 19 -17.04 -12.35 -0.60
C LYS A 19 -16.60 -11.99 0.82
N VAL A 20 -15.47 -11.32 0.97
CA VAL A 20 -14.92 -10.93 2.26
C VAL A 20 -14.74 -9.43 2.29
N VAL A 21 -15.46 -8.79 3.19
CA VAL A 21 -15.39 -7.35 3.46
C VAL A 21 -15.25 -7.18 4.97
N GLY A 22 -14.31 -6.33 5.37
CA GLY A 22 -14.02 -6.08 6.77
C GLY A 22 -13.62 -4.63 7.04
N PRO A 23 -13.56 -4.22 8.31
CA PRO A 23 -13.07 -2.89 8.67
C PRO A 23 -11.58 -2.78 8.38
N HIS A 24 -11.17 -1.66 7.79
CA HIS A 24 -9.77 -1.33 7.53
C HIS A 24 -9.54 0.18 7.62
N ARG A 25 -8.27 0.58 7.64
CA ARG A 25 -7.85 1.98 7.80
C ARG A 25 -7.08 2.54 6.61
N ILE A 26 -6.96 1.79 5.52
CA ILE A 26 -6.34 2.24 4.27
C ILE A 26 -7.43 2.92 3.42
N PHE A 27 -7.61 4.22 3.61
CA PHE A 27 -8.64 4.99 2.91
C PHE A 27 -8.39 5.04 1.41
N GLY A 28 -9.46 4.88 0.62
CA GLY A 28 -9.45 5.00 -0.84
C GLY A 28 -9.22 3.70 -1.60
N ILE A 29 -9.09 2.56 -0.89
CA ILE A 29 -9.07 1.21 -1.47
C ILE A 29 -9.92 0.28 -0.60
N GLY A 30 -10.24 -0.92 -1.09
CA GLY A 30 -10.94 -1.94 -0.31
C GLY A 30 -12.41 -1.60 -0.04
N ASP A 31 -13.10 -0.97 -1.00
CA ASP A 31 -14.54 -0.72 -0.92
C ASP A 31 -15.33 -2.03 -0.72
N GLU A 32 -16.56 -1.93 -0.20
CA GLU A 32 -17.45 -3.09 0.05
C GLU A 32 -17.88 -3.82 -1.23
N PHE A 33 -17.47 -3.33 -2.40
CA PHE A 33 -17.80 -3.91 -3.70
C PHE A 33 -16.60 -3.82 -4.65
N VAL A 34 -16.57 -4.69 -5.64
CA VAL A 34 -15.62 -4.57 -6.76
C VAL A 34 -16.22 -3.61 -7.78
N PRO A 35 -15.57 -2.46 -8.07
CA PRO A 35 -16.09 -1.50 -9.06
C PRO A 35 -16.26 -2.16 -10.43
N ALA A 36 -17.36 -1.85 -11.12
CA ALA A 36 -17.68 -2.45 -12.42
C ALA A 36 -16.63 -2.16 -13.53
N ILE A 37 -15.84 -1.11 -13.36
CA ILE A 37 -14.72 -0.79 -14.27
C ILE A 37 -13.53 -1.73 -14.08
N VAL A 38 -13.41 -2.39 -12.91
CA VAL A 38 -12.31 -3.32 -12.63
C VAL A 38 -12.60 -4.65 -13.32
N LYS A 39 -11.70 -5.04 -14.22
CA LYS A 39 -11.73 -6.33 -14.90
C LYS A 39 -10.74 -7.26 -14.22
N LEU A 40 -11.23 -8.08 -13.30
CA LEU A 40 -10.38 -8.97 -12.48
C LEU A 40 -9.57 -9.96 -13.32
N ASP A 41 -10.08 -10.36 -14.47
CA ASP A 41 -9.41 -11.24 -15.45
C ASP A 41 -8.21 -10.59 -16.17
N GLN A 42 -8.05 -9.27 -16.04
CA GLN A 42 -6.93 -8.52 -16.60
C GLN A 42 -5.87 -8.15 -15.57
N LEU A 43 -6.02 -8.60 -14.33
CA LEU A 43 -5.07 -8.35 -13.25
C LEU A 43 -4.16 -9.56 -13.06
N ASP A 44 -2.88 -9.30 -12.85
CA ASP A 44 -1.89 -10.39 -12.74
C ASP A 44 -1.86 -11.01 -11.35
N ASN A 45 -1.97 -10.18 -10.32
CA ASN A 45 -2.09 -10.64 -8.92
C ASN A 45 -2.64 -9.50 -8.05
N ILE A 46 -3.33 -9.86 -6.96
CA ILE A 46 -3.85 -8.91 -5.99
C ILE A 46 -3.01 -9.01 -4.72
N LEU A 47 -2.40 -7.90 -4.31
CA LEU A 47 -1.50 -7.85 -3.17
C LEU A 47 -2.26 -7.42 -1.92
N LEU A 48 -2.08 -8.16 -0.83
CA LEU A 48 -2.70 -7.85 0.46
C LEU A 48 -1.72 -7.05 1.33
N ILE A 49 -2.19 -5.93 1.89
CA ILE A 49 -1.41 -5.04 2.74
C ILE A 49 -2.11 -4.89 4.09
N ASP A 50 -1.34 -5.05 5.17
CA ASP A 50 -1.84 -4.79 6.52
C ASP A 50 -1.95 -3.29 6.81
N ASP A 51 -2.98 -2.89 7.56
CA ASP A 51 -3.26 -1.50 7.91
C ASP A 51 -2.14 -0.87 8.74
N CYS A 52 -1.64 -1.59 9.74
CA CYS A 52 -0.59 -1.10 10.62
C CYS A 52 0.70 -0.91 9.85
N ASP A 53 1.01 -1.84 8.94
CA ASP A 53 2.19 -1.77 8.09
C ASP A 53 2.13 -0.58 7.13
N ALA A 54 0.97 -0.35 6.49
CA ALA A 54 0.73 0.80 5.61
C ALA A 54 0.88 2.15 6.35
N ILE A 55 0.33 2.25 7.57
CA ILE A 55 0.44 3.45 8.41
C ILE A 55 1.90 3.69 8.81
N ASN A 56 2.58 2.65 9.30
CA ASN A 56 3.99 2.74 9.68
C ASN A 56 4.88 3.12 8.50
N MET A 57 4.59 2.61 7.29
CA MET A 57 5.32 2.97 6.08
C MET A 57 5.11 4.43 5.67
N SER A 58 3.87 4.95 5.70
CA SER A 58 3.59 6.37 5.45
C SER A 58 4.34 7.27 6.42
N ARG A 59 4.35 6.93 7.70
CA ARG A 59 5.11 7.66 8.73
C ARG A 59 6.61 7.62 8.47
N LYS A 60 7.13 6.46 8.05
CA LYS A 60 8.54 6.29 7.72
C LYS A 60 8.95 7.12 6.51
N LEU A 61 8.15 7.15 5.45
CA LEU A 61 8.35 8.01 4.29
C LEU A 61 8.41 9.50 4.68
N ALA A 62 7.49 9.94 5.53
CA ALA A 62 7.50 11.32 6.02
C ALA A 62 8.74 11.63 6.87
N ARG A 63 9.10 10.74 7.80
CA ARG A 63 10.19 10.96 8.75
C ARG A 63 11.57 10.90 8.09
N VAL A 64 11.79 9.97 7.16
CA VAL A 64 13.11 9.71 6.58
C VAL A 64 13.34 10.50 5.31
N LEU A 65 12.33 10.61 4.46
CA LEU A 65 12.45 11.26 3.14
C LEU A 65 11.75 12.61 3.04
N GLY A 66 11.02 13.04 4.09
CA GLY A 66 10.22 14.27 4.04
C GLY A 66 8.96 14.15 3.16
N LEU A 67 8.58 12.94 2.77
CA LEU A 67 7.41 12.68 1.93
C LEU A 67 6.17 12.53 2.80
N GLY A 68 5.45 13.63 3.01
CA GLY A 68 4.20 13.65 3.76
C GLY A 68 3.04 13.09 2.95
N VAL A 69 2.93 11.78 2.85
CA VAL A 69 1.94 11.05 2.03
C VAL A 69 0.84 10.42 2.88
N GLY A 70 -0.31 10.12 2.26
CA GLY A 70 -1.43 9.44 2.92
C GLY A 70 -1.18 7.94 3.15
N ILE A 71 -2.10 7.29 3.89
CA ILE A 71 -1.97 5.88 4.28
C ILE A 71 -1.96 4.95 3.06
N SER A 72 -2.80 5.20 2.06
CA SER A 72 -2.82 4.42 0.82
C SER A 72 -1.50 4.52 0.03
N SER A 73 -0.79 5.62 0.14
CA SER A 73 0.54 5.78 -0.47
C SER A 73 1.60 4.91 0.24
N GLY A 74 1.49 4.75 1.57
CA GLY A 74 2.30 3.79 2.32
C GLY A 74 2.00 2.36 1.89
N ALA A 75 0.72 2.01 1.74
CA ALA A 75 0.31 0.72 1.18
C ALA A 75 0.88 0.49 -0.22
N ASN A 76 0.79 1.49 -1.09
CA ASN A 76 1.32 1.42 -2.45
C ASN A 76 2.84 1.22 -2.47
N PHE A 77 3.59 1.86 -1.57
CA PHE A 77 5.02 1.62 -1.44
C PHE A 77 5.34 0.17 -1.05
N LEU A 78 4.62 -0.37 -0.06
CA LEU A 78 4.76 -1.79 0.32
C LEU A 78 4.37 -2.73 -0.82
N GLY A 79 3.35 -2.36 -1.59
CA GLY A 79 2.96 -3.08 -2.80
C GLY A 79 4.07 -3.17 -3.84
N VAL A 80 4.86 -2.09 -4.03
CA VAL A 80 6.04 -2.12 -4.92
C VAL A 80 7.03 -3.19 -4.46
N LEU A 81 7.32 -3.25 -3.17
CA LEU A 81 8.26 -4.24 -2.62
C LEU A 81 7.76 -5.67 -2.80
N LYS A 82 6.48 -5.91 -2.50
CA LYS A 82 5.86 -7.23 -2.72
C LYS A 82 5.83 -7.61 -4.20
N ALA A 83 5.55 -6.66 -5.10
CA ALA A 83 5.59 -6.92 -6.54
C ALA A 83 7.01 -7.26 -7.02
N GLN A 84 8.04 -6.54 -6.56
CA GLN A 84 9.43 -6.86 -6.90
C GLN A 84 9.85 -8.25 -6.41
N ASP A 85 9.44 -8.63 -5.19
CA ASP A 85 9.71 -9.95 -4.64
C ASP A 85 9.04 -11.06 -5.47
N LEU A 86 7.76 -10.87 -5.82
CA LEU A 86 7.02 -11.80 -6.67
C LEU A 86 7.63 -11.95 -8.07
N LEU A 87 8.15 -10.87 -8.64
CA LEU A 87 8.80 -10.90 -9.95
C LEU A 87 10.14 -11.61 -9.92
N GLY A 88 10.80 -11.70 -8.77
CA GLY A 88 12.11 -12.33 -8.61
C GLY A 88 13.21 -11.71 -9.48
N ASN A 89 12.97 -10.50 -9.99
CA ASN A 89 13.86 -9.79 -10.91
C ASN A 89 14.26 -8.44 -10.31
N LYS A 90 15.51 -8.30 -9.90
CA LYS A 90 16.05 -7.08 -9.30
C LYS A 90 16.11 -5.89 -10.26
N ASP A 91 16.10 -6.15 -11.56
CA ASP A 91 16.11 -5.11 -12.60
C ASP A 91 14.68 -4.70 -13.02
N ALA A 92 13.65 -5.28 -12.42
CA ALA A 92 12.28 -4.92 -12.72
C ALA A 92 11.99 -3.47 -12.29
N VAL A 93 11.43 -2.70 -13.21
CA VAL A 93 10.94 -1.35 -12.93
C VAL A 93 9.49 -1.45 -12.48
N VAL A 94 9.22 -1.08 -11.25
CA VAL A 94 7.88 -1.03 -10.68
C VAL A 94 7.48 0.43 -10.48
N ALA A 95 6.33 0.81 -11.03
CA ALA A 95 5.76 2.15 -10.87
C ALA A 95 4.54 2.08 -9.94
N THR A 96 4.38 3.11 -9.13
CA THR A 96 3.21 3.27 -8.25
C THR A 96 2.82 4.74 -8.14
N VAL A 97 1.71 5.02 -7.46
CA VAL A 97 1.18 6.37 -7.27
C VAL A 97 1.09 6.69 -5.78
N PHE A 98 1.52 7.88 -5.40
CA PHE A 98 1.20 8.49 -4.12
C PHE A 98 0.02 9.43 -4.34
N ALA A 99 -1.18 8.94 -3.99
CA ALA A 99 -2.44 9.56 -4.40
C ALA A 99 -2.73 10.89 -3.70
N ASP A 100 -2.28 11.05 -2.45
CA ASP A 100 -2.58 12.22 -1.63
C ASP A 100 -1.50 12.50 -0.58
N ASP A 101 -1.60 13.68 0.03
CA ASP A 101 -0.74 14.08 1.14
C ASP A 101 -1.33 13.65 2.51
N ASN A 102 -0.53 13.80 3.56
CA ASN A 102 -0.89 13.38 4.90
C ASN A 102 -1.77 14.39 5.66
N LYS A 103 -2.04 15.59 5.13
CA LYS A 103 -2.72 16.67 5.87
C LYS A 103 -4.11 16.28 6.35
N LYS A 104 -4.88 15.58 5.52
CA LYS A 104 -6.23 15.14 5.90
C LYS A 104 -6.26 14.00 6.90
N TYR A 105 -5.11 13.39 7.21
CA TYR A 105 -4.98 12.27 8.15
C TYR A 105 -4.38 12.65 9.49
N LEU A 106 -4.10 13.94 9.75
CA LEU A 106 -3.46 14.40 10.99
C LEU A 106 -4.31 14.17 12.26
N SER A 107 -5.60 13.93 12.11
CA SER A 107 -6.51 13.56 13.22
C SER A 107 -6.82 12.05 13.27
N THR A 108 -6.12 11.26 12.49
CA THR A 108 -6.33 9.80 12.40
C THR A 108 -5.16 9.01 12.99
N ASP A 109 -5.23 7.70 12.87
CA ASP A 109 -4.19 6.76 13.31
C ASP A 109 -2.82 6.98 12.67
N LEU A 110 -2.74 7.76 11.58
CA LEU A 110 -1.47 8.13 10.97
C LEU A 110 -0.51 8.82 11.95
N MET A 111 -1.04 9.51 12.95
CA MET A 111 -0.23 10.25 13.94
C MET A 111 0.33 9.36 15.06
N TYR A 112 -0.15 8.12 15.17
CA TYR A 112 0.23 7.22 16.26
C TYR A 112 1.04 6.04 15.72
N GLU A 113 1.98 5.56 16.54
CA GLU A 113 2.69 4.32 16.22
C GLU A 113 1.74 3.14 16.26
N GLN A 114 1.85 2.31 15.22
CA GLN A 114 1.06 1.11 15.11
C GLN A 114 1.85 -0.10 15.61
N THR A 115 1.12 -1.13 16.00
CA THR A 115 1.73 -2.42 16.34
C THR A 115 2.52 -2.96 15.16
N VAL A 116 3.61 -3.64 15.47
CA VAL A 116 4.48 -4.30 14.51
C VAL A 116 4.30 -5.79 14.63
N SER A 117 4.06 -6.45 13.51
CA SER A 117 4.03 -7.92 13.40
C SER A 117 5.27 -8.41 12.65
N ALA A 118 5.62 -9.67 12.80
CA ALA A 118 6.83 -10.25 12.21
C ALA A 118 6.81 -10.30 10.66
N ASP A 119 5.63 -10.16 10.08
CA ASP A 119 5.40 -10.14 8.63
C ASP A 119 5.30 -8.71 8.04
N HIS A 120 5.43 -7.68 8.89
CA HIS A 120 5.41 -6.29 8.46
C HIS A 120 6.73 -5.88 7.80
N LEU A 121 6.64 -5.32 6.60
CA LEU A 121 7.79 -4.89 5.81
C LEU A 121 8.32 -3.50 6.20
N ALA A 122 7.44 -2.60 6.68
CA ALA A 122 7.84 -1.23 6.99
C ALA A 122 8.99 -1.12 7.99
N CYS A 123 9.14 -2.09 8.90
CA CYS A 123 10.21 -2.10 9.89
C CYS A 123 11.55 -2.44 9.27
N ASP A 124 11.58 -3.38 8.34
CA ASP A 124 12.80 -3.93 7.76
C ASP A 124 13.33 -3.13 6.58
N VAL A 125 12.48 -2.30 5.95
CA VAL A 125 12.85 -1.47 4.81
C VAL A 125 13.76 -0.34 5.23
N GLU A 126 14.95 -0.25 4.63
CA GLU A 126 15.83 0.91 4.72
C GLU A 126 15.57 1.86 3.55
N LEU A 127 15.23 3.11 3.87
CA LEU A 127 15.03 4.18 2.88
C LEU A 127 16.34 4.96 2.71
N LEU A 128 17.03 4.74 1.60
CA LEU A 128 18.35 5.35 1.35
C LEU A 128 18.26 6.78 0.82
N GLY A 129 17.18 7.14 0.14
CA GLY A 129 17.00 8.45 -0.43
C GLY A 129 15.95 8.45 -1.55
N MET A 130 15.71 9.62 -2.12
CA MET A 130 14.88 9.79 -3.31
C MET A 130 15.54 10.74 -4.31
N ARG A 131 15.18 10.60 -5.57
CA ARG A 131 15.60 11.49 -6.65
C ARG A 131 14.39 11.98 -7.42
N ALA A 132 14.21 13.29 -7.49
CA ALA A 132 13.26 13.90 -8.41
C ALA A 132 13.85 13.91 -9.84
N ILE A 133 13.03 13.58 -10.83
CA ILE A 133 13.36 13.68 -12.25
C ILE A 133 12.42 14.75 -12.82
N HIS A 134 12.97 15.78 -13.41
CA HIS A 134 12.25 16.88 -14.05
C HIS A 134 12.28 16.73 -15.55
#